data_03cc384870859c3d8128093538c8b482
#
_entry.id   03cc384870859c3d8128093538c8b482
#
_cell.length_a   1.000
_cell.length_b   1.000
_cell.length_c   1.000
_cell.angle_alpha   90.00
_cell.angle_beta   90.00
_cell.angle_gamma   90.00
#
_symmetry.space_group_name_H-M   'P 1'
#
loop_
_entity.id
_entity.type
_entity.pdbx_description
1 polymer ?
#
loop_
_entity_poly.entity_id
_entity_poly.type
_entity_poly.pdbx_seq_one_letter_code
_entity_poly.pdbx_strand_id
1 'polypeptide(L)'
;MNTTLNQIREKSPCTDGWEKLLKSLNKTEADDEPLSLITVLDSNGLDDAVWCLESVKGQDRQIILYSVWCARQVQHLMMDKRSLDALDVAERYANGLANKKELAAAMDAARAAGWDAARDDKSSAAWFATWAAESSATSVVTGFAAMSAARAATDLAGKSVWPEAKVAAMYAQEVKFREMFCGAMKS
;
A
#
# COMPACT_ATOMS: atom_id res chain seq x y z
N MET A 1 14.16 4.69 -5.15
CA MET A 1 13.27 5.82 -4.74
C MET A 1 13.72 6.33 -3.38
N ASN A 2 13.77 7.65 -3.19
CA ASN A 2 14.32 8.25 -1.97
C ASN A 2 13.32 9.23 -1.34
N THR A 3 13.45 9.39 -0.02
CA THR A 3 12.86 10.43 0.82
C THR A 3 13.97 11.09 1.64
N THR A 4 13.65 11.83 2.70
CA THR A 4 14.60 12.33 3.71
C THR A 4 14.00 12.15 5.10
N LEU A 5 14.83 12.16 6.15
CA LEU A 5 14.33 12.10 7.52
C LEU A 5 13.41 13.27 7.86
N ASN A 6 13.68 14.47 7.35
CA ASN A 6 12.79 15.62 7.53
C ASN A 6 11.42 15.41 6.87
N GLN A 7 11.38 14.85 5.64
CA GLN A 7 10.12 14.54 4.95
C GLN A 7 9.30 13.47 5.69
N ILE A 8 9.96 12.44 6.24
CA ILE A 8 9.31 11.42 7.08
C ILE A 8 8.75 12.07 8.35
N ARG A 9 9.53 12.92 9.04
CA ARG A 9 9.10 13.59 10.26
C ARG A 9 7.89 14.50 10.04
N GLU A 10 7.79 15.17 8.90
CA GLU A 10 6.61 15.99 8.51
C GLU A 10 5.31 15.19 8.48
N LYS A 11 5.39 13.85 8.31
CA LYS A 11 4.23 12.95 8.29
C LYS A 11 3.84 12.41 9.67
N SER A 12 4.53 12.86 10.73
CA SER A 12 4.26 12.43 12.11
C SER A 12 4.38 10.91 12.32
N PRO A 13 5.57 10.32 12.13
CA PRO A 13 5.79 8.89 12.32
C PRO A 13 5.51 8.48 13.78
N CYS A 14 5.17 7.21 13.99
CA CYS A 14 5.07 6.67 15.34
C CYS A 14 6.45 6.67 16.03
N THR A 15 6.47 6.83 17.34
CA THR A 15 7.70 6.95 18.12
C THR A 15 8.61 5.75 17.91
N ASP A 16 8.09 4.54 18.01
CA ASP A 16 8.88 3.30 17.93
C ASP A 16 9.55 3.13 16.56
N GLY A 17 8.81 3.36 15.46
CA GLY A 17 9.33 3.30 14.09
C GLY A 17 10.37 4.38 13.84
N TRP A 18 10.13 5.59 14.34
CA TRP A 18 11.04 6.71 14.21
C TRP A 18 12.38 6.47 14.93
N GLU A 19 12.34 6.06 16.20
CA GLU A 19 13.54 5.77 16.99
C GLU A 19 14.35 4.61 16.41
N LYS A 20 13.65 3.56 15.94
CA LYS A 20 14.27 2.42 15.26
C LYS A 20 15.03 2.86 14.01
N LEU A 21 14.40 3.72 13.19
CA LEU A 21 15.02 4.24 11.96
C LEU A 21 16.26 5.09 12.28
N LEU A 22 16.13 6.06 13.17
CA LEU A 22 17.27 6.91 13.58
C LEU A 22 18.44 6.06 14.10
N LYS A 23 18.15 5.10 14.97
CA LYS A 23 19.17 4.19 15.53
C LYS A 23 19.86 3.38 14.42
N SER A 24 19.12 2.87 13.45
CA SER A 24 19.68 2.08 12.33
C SER A 24 20.64 2.91 11.46
N LEU A 25 20.40 4.21 11.39
CA LEU A 25 21.21 5.17 10.61
C LEU A 25 22.34 5.82 11.45
N ASN A 26 22.47 5.48 12.75
CA ASN A 26 23.35 6.13 13.72
C ASN A 26 23.14 7.66 13.78
N LYS A 27 21.88 8.10 13.70
CA LYS A 27 21.47 9.52 13.75
C LYS A 27 20.65 9.78 15.00
N THR A 28 20.73 11.02 15.50
CA THR A 28 19.96 11.51 16.64
C THR A 28 18.92 12.54 16.23
N GLU A 29 19.09 13.14 15.06
CA GLU A 29 18.24 14.19 14.53
C GLU A 29 17.88 13.93 13.06
N ALA A 30 16.77 14.53 12.60
CA ALA A 30 16.38 14.48 11.21
C ALA A 30 17.22 15.44 10.36
N ASP A 31 17.51 15.03 9.13
CA ASP A 31 18.23 15.79 8.12
C ASP A 31 17.57 15.64 6.73
N ASP A 32 18.18 16.28 5.74
CA ASP A 32 17.73 16.25 4.34
C ASP A 32 18.62 15.37 3.45
N GLU A 33 19.45 14.50 4.06
CA GLU A 33 20.19 13.51 3.28
C GLU A 33 19.25 12.55 2.58
N PRO A 34 19.51 12.20 1.29
CA PRO A 34 18.67 11.25 0.55
C PRO A 34 18.68 9.88 1.23
N LEU A 35 17.52 9.44 1.70
CA LEU A 35 17.29 8.15 2.34
C LEU A 35 16.53 7.22 1.39
N SER A 36 17.12 6.08 1.06
CA SER A 36 16.45 5.07 0.24
C SER A 36 15.30 4.41 1.00
N LEU A 37 14.15 4.23 0.35
CA LEU A 37 13.07 3.42 0.93
C LEU A 37 13.48 1.96 1.19
N ILE A 38 14.46 1.45 0.45
CA ILE A 38 15.00 0.10 0.71
C ILE A 38 15.76 0.07 2.03
N THR A 39 16.45 1.16 2.39
CA THR A 39 17.10 1.27 3.71
C THR A 39 16.06 1.25 4.83
N VAL A 40 14.92 1.93 4.64
CA VAL A 40 13.80 1.88 5.60
C VAL A 40 13.21 0.47 5.68
N LEU A 41 13.01 -0.18 4.54
CA LEU A 41 12.52 -1.56 4.47
C LEU A 41 13.45 -2.52 5.25
N ASP A 42 14.76 -2.42 5.03
CA ASP A 42 15.75 -3.31 5.65
C ASP A 42 15.87 -3.07 7.17
N SER A 43 15.70 -1.83 7.62
CA SER A 43 15.81 -1.49 9.04
C SER A 43 14.49 -1.70 9.79
N ASN A 44 13.38 -1.28 9.23
CA ASN A 44 12.10 -1.17 9.92
C ASN A 44 11.09 -2.23 9.50
N GLY A 45 11.21 -2.75 8.29
CA GLY A 45 10.28 -3.71 7.71
C GLY A 45 9.30 -3.06 6.74
N LEU A 46 8.44 -3.91 6.15
CA LEU A 46 7.55 -3.52 5.06
C LEU A 46 6.52 -2.46 5.47
N ASP A 47 5.91 -2.60 6.64
CA ASP A 47 4.84 -1.71 7.10
C ASP A 47 5.34 -0.25 7.18
N ASP A 48 6.51 -0.03 7.79
CA ASP A 48 7.13 1.29 7.90
C ASP A 48 7.61 1.82 6.54
N ALA A 49 8.18 0.94 5.69
CA ALA A 49 8.63 1.34 4.36
C ALA A 49 7.45 1.76 3.45
N VAL A 50 6.34 1.04 3.50
CA VAL A 50 5.11 1.39 2.77
C VAL A 50 4.50 2.68 3.31
N TRP A 51 4.48 2.86 4.63
CA TRP A 51 4.03 4.10 5.24
C TRP A 51 4.90 5.29 4.79
N CYS A 52 6.22 5.13 4.69
CA CYS A 52 7.14 6.17 4.23
C CYS A 52 6.90 6.59 2.76
N LEU A 53 6.15 5.83 1.95
CA LEU A 53 5.76 6.27 0.60
C LEU A 53 4.99 7.61 0.62
N GLU A 54 4.29 7.93 1.71
CA GLU A 54 3.59 9.22 1.87
C GLU A 54 4.55 10.43 1.94
N SER A 55 5.80 10.20 2.30
CA SER A 55 6.83 11.25 2.36
C SER A 55 7.52 11.50 1.01
N VAL A 56 7.32 10.61 0.03
CA VAL A 56 7.96 10.72 -1.29
C VAL A 56 7.17 11.66 -2.18
N LYS A 57 7.86 12.59 -2.83
CA LYS A 57 7.24 13.58 -3.73
C LYS A 57 7.47 13.21 -5.20
N GLY A 58 6.46 13.42 -6.04
CA GLY A 58 6.59 13.31 -7.50
C GLY A 58 6.65 11.88 -8.04
N GLN A 59 6.27 10.89 -7.22
CA GLN A 59 6.27 9.48 -7.61
C GLN A 59 4.88 8.82 -7.52
N ASP A 60 3.83 9.62 -7.54
CA ASP A 60 2.44 9.17 -7.36
C ASP A 60 2.08 8.00 -8.29
N ARG A 61 2.55 8.05 -9.54
CA ARG A 61 2.31 6.97 -10.50
C ARG A 61 2.79 5.60 -9.99
N GLN A 62 4.03 5.52 -9.53
CA GLN A 62 4.61 4.24 -9.06
C GLN A 62 3.96 3.78 -7.76
N ILE A 63 3.64 4.71 -6.88
CA ILE A 63 2.96 4.46 -5.61
C ILE A 63 1.56 3.88 -5.86
N ILE A 64 0.78 4.50 -6.74
CA ILE A 64 -0.56 4.00 -7.13
C ILE A 64 -0.44 2.61 -7.78
N LEU A 65 0.49 2.39 -8.69
CA LEU A 65 0.68 1.09 -9.34
C LEU A 65 1.06 -0.01 -8.34
N TYR A 66 1.86 0.29 -7.32
CA TYR A 66 2.15 -0.64 -6.24
C TYR A 66 0.88 -0.99 -5.43
N SER A 67 0.08 0.03 -5.08
CA SER A 67 -1.20 -0.16 -4.37
C SER A 67 -2.18 -1.01 -5.17
N VAL A 68 -2.34 -0.72 -6.46
CA VAL A 68 -3.16 -1.51 -7.38
C VAL A 68 -2.66 -2.95 -7.45
N TRP A 69 -1.35 -3.15 -7.56
CA TRP A 69 -0.78 -4.49 -7.58
C TRP A 69 -1.12 -5.27 -6.30
N CYS A 70 -0.98 -4.65 -5.12
CA CYS A 70 -1.36 -5.28 -3.84
C CYS A 70 -2.83 -5.70 -3.83
N ALA A 71 -3.74 -4.81 -4.26
CA ALA A 71 -5.17 -5.09 -4.28
C ALA A 71 -5.55 -6.19 -5.30
N ARG A 72 -4.87 -6.26 -6.44
CA ARG A 72 -5.09 -7.30 -7.44
C ARG A 72 -4.73 -8.71 -6.97
N GLN A 73 -3.85 -8.86 -5.96
CA GLN A 73 -3.55 -10.18 -5.39
C GLN A 73 -4.81 -10.82 -4.77
N VAL A 74 -5.76 -10.01 -4.34
CA VAL A 74 -7.01 -10.45 -3.70
C VAL A 74 -8.27 -10.06 -4.49
N GLN A 75 -8.13 -9.65 -5.75
CA GLN A 75 -9.26 -9.23 -6.59
C GLN A 75 -10.31 -10.34 -6.78
N HIS A 76 -9.89 -11.62 -6.72
CA HIS A 76 -10.79 -12.77 -6.82
C HIS A 76 -11.79 -12.85 -5.65
N LEU A 77 -11.58 -12.11 -4.58
CA LEU A 77 -12.48 -11.98 -3.43
C LEU A 77 -13.46 -10.80 -3.58
N MET A 78 -13.26 -9.94 -4.59
CA MET A 78 -14.11 -8.76 -4.84
C MET A 78 -15.35 -9.21 -5.62
N MET A 79 -16.48 -9.28 -4.92
CA MET A 79 -17.75 -9.71 -5.53
C MET A 79 -18.47 -8.57 -6.25
N ASP A 80 -18.15 -7.32 -5.93
CA ASP A 80 -18.79 -6.15 -6.50
C ASP A 80 -17.97 -5.56 -7.65
N LYS A 81 -18.60 -5.39 -8.79
CA LYS A 81 -17.95 -4.82 -9.98
C LYS A 81 -17.38 -3.43 -9.75
N ARG A 82 -18.00 -2.63 -8.87
CA ARG A 82 -17.50 -1.28 -8.53
C ARG A 82 -16.07 -1.33 -7.97
N SER A 83 -15.74 -2.35 -7.19
CA SER A 83 -14.39 -2.55 -6.65
C SER A 83 -13.38 -2.92 -7.73
N LEU A 84 -13.76 -3.79 -8.67
CA LEU A 84 -12.92 -4.15 -9.82
C LEU A 84 -12.69 -2.96 -10.76
N ASP A 85 -13.75 -2.23 -11.08
CA ASP A 85 -13.68 -1.03 -11.91
C ASP A 85 -12.78 0.06 -11.28
N ALA A 86 -12.76 0.17 -9.96
CA ALA A 86 -11.89 1.11 -9.27
C ALA A 86 -10.39 0.79 -9.46
N LEU A 87 -10.01 -0.49 -9.46
CA LEU A 87 -8.64 -0.90 -9.78
C LEU A 87 -8.26 -0.53 -11.21
N ASP A 88 -9.16 -0.79 -12.17
CA ASP A 88 -8.90 -0.48 -13.58
C ASP A 88 -8.77 1.04 -13.80
N VAL A 89 -9.62 1.84 -13.14
CA VAL A 89 -9.54 3.30 -13.21
C VAL A 89 -8.27 3.83 -12.54
N ALA A 90 -7.87 3.30 -11.38
CA ALA A 90 -6.65 3.69 -10.68
C ALA A 90 -5.40 3.39 -11.54
N GLU A 91 -5.34 2.23 -12.18
CA GLU A 91 -4.26 1.86 -13.08
C GLU A 91 -4.22 2.75 -14.32
N ARG A 92 -5.36 3.04 -14.93
CA ARG A 92 -5.49 3.99 -16.06
C ARG A 92 -5.06 5.39 -15.65
N TYR A 93 -5.47 5.87 -14.47
CA TYR A 93 -5.06 7.16 -13.95
C TYR A 93 -3.55 7.26 -13.75
N ALA A 94 -2.93 6.27 -13.14
CA ALA A 94 -1.47 6.20 -12.99
C ALA A 94 -0.74 6.23 -14.35
N ASN A 95 -1.36 5.69 -15.40
CA ASN A 95 -0.82 5.68 -16.76
C ASN A 95 -1.24 6.90 -17.61
N GLY A 96 -1.93 7.90 -17.03
CA GLY A 96 -2.39 9.11 -17.73
C GLY A 96 -3.57 8.88 -18.67
N LEU A 97 -4.28 7.76 -18.54
CA LEU A 97 -5.43 7.35 -19.38
C LEU A 97 -6.78 7.60 -18.71
N ALA A 98 -6.79 8.16 -17.51
CA ALA A 98 -7.98 8.63 -16.81
C ALA A 98 -7.65 9.93 -16.07
N ASN A 99 -8.67 10.74 -15.78
CA ASN A 99 -8.52 12.00 -15.08
C ASN A 99 -8.90 11.88 -13.58
N LYS A 100 -8.60 12.93 -12.79
CA LYS A 100 -8.91 12.98 -11.35
C LYS A 100 -10.38 12.80 -11.02
N LYS A 101 -11.29 13.25 -11.90
CA LYS A 101 -12.74 13.14 -11.67
C LYS A 101 -13.19 11.68 -11.83
N GLU A 102 -12.68 10.99 -12.85
CA GLU A 102 -12.94 9.55 -13.05
C GLU A 102 -12.42 8.74 -11.88
N LEU A 103 -11.20 9.05 -11.41
CA LEU A 103 -10.60 8.40 -10.24
C LEU A 103 -11.46 8.60 -8.98
N ALA A 104 -11.84 9.85 -8.68
CA ALA A 104 -12.67 10.16 -7.51
C ALA A 104 -14.02 9.43 -7.55
N ALA A 105 -14.70 9.42 -8.70
CA ALA A 105 -15.97 8.72 -8.87
C ALA A 105 -15.83 7.20 -8.66
N ALA A 106 -14.75 6.60 -9.17
CA ALA A 106 -14.47 5.18 -8.98
C ALA A 106 -14.19 4.83 -7.51
N MET A 107 -13.46 5.69 -6.79
CA MET A 107 -13.21 5.54 -5.35
C MET A 107 -14.51 5.60 -4.54
N ASP A 108 -15.38 6.59 -4.82
CA ASP A 108 -16.65 6.72 -4.11
C ASP A 108 -17.55 5.50 -4.36
N ALA A 109 -17.55 4.96 -5.59
CA ALA A 109 -18.28 3.74 -5.93
C ALA A 109 -17.73 2.51 -5.21
N ALA A 110 -16.39 2.35 -5.13
CA ALA A 110 -15.75 1.26 -4.39
C ALA A 110 -16.03 1.37 -2.89
N ARG A 111 -16.01 2.58 -2.33
CA ARG A 111 -16.38 2.83 -0.94
C ARG A 111 -17.82 2.40 -0.64
N ALA A 112 -18.76 2.75 -1.51
CA ALA A 112 -20.15 2.32 -1.38
C ALA A 112 -20.26 0.79 -1.43
N ALA A 113 -19.53 0.12 -2.33
CA ALA A 113 -19.48 -1.33 -2.40
C ALA A 113 -18.96 -1.97 -1.10
N GLY A 114 -17.94 -1.36 -0.47
CA GLY A 114 -17.43 -1.79 0.83
C GLY A 114 -18.47 -1.71 1.94
N TRP A 115 -19.22 -0.61 2.01
CA TRP A 115 -20.31 -0.48 2.98
C TRP A 115 -21.46 -1.45 2.74
N ASP A 116 -21.79 -1.74 1.48
CA ASP A 116 -22.80 -2.74 1.15
C ASP A 116 -22.36 -4.13 1.55
N ALA A 117 -21.09 -4.50 1.28
CA ALA A 117 -20.52 -5.78 1.70
C ALA A 117 -20.49 -5.95 3.23
N ALA A 118 -20.20 -4.89 3.98
CA ALA A 118 -20.20 -4.91 5.44
C ALA A 118 -21.60 -5.15 6.05
N ARG A 119 -22.67 -4.69 5.39
CA ARG A 119 -24.06 -4.90 5.85
C ARG A 119 -24.55 -6.32 5.66
N ASP A 120 -24.07 -6.99 4.61
CA ASP A 120 -24.55 -8.32 4.22
C ASP A 120 -23.93 -9.47 5.04
N ASP A 121 -23.13 -9.16 6.08
CA ASP A 121 -22.41 -10.13 6.94
C ASP A 121 -21.59 -11.16 6.12
N LYS A 122 -21.21 -10.75 4.90
CA LYS A 122 -20.38 -11.56 4.01
C LYS A 122 -18.93 -11.43 4.42
N SER A 123 -18.17 -12.45 4.14
CA SER A 123 -16.80 -12.72 4.57
C SER A 123 -15.95 -11.45 4.75
N SER A 124 -15.29 -11.33 5.90
CA SER A 124 -14.35 -10.26 6.19
C SER A 124 -13.26 -10.12 5.11
N ALA A 125 -12.90 -11.22 4.44
CA ALA A 125 -11.96 -11.21 3.32
C ALA A 125 -12.46 -10.37 2.15
N ALA A 126 -13.73 -10.49 1.74
CA ALA A 126 -14.31 -9.69 0.66
C ALA A 126 -14.36 -8.19 1.03
N TRP A 127 -14.69 -7.88 2.28
CA TRP A 127 -14.69 -6.50 2.78
C TRP A 127 -13.28 -5.87 2.71
N PHE A 128 -12.25 -6.58 3.21
CA PHE A 128 -10.87 -6.11 3.13
C PHE A 128 -10.36 -6.00 1.69
N ALA A 129 -10.74 -6.92 0.79
CA ALA A 129 -10.39 -6.84 -0.62
C ALA A 129 -10.99 -5.58 -1.28
N THR A 130 -12.27 -5.28 -0.99
CA THR A 130 -12.93 -4.06 -1.47
C THR A 130 -12.24 -2.79 -0.94
N TRP A 131 -11.84 -2.80 0.33
CA TRP A 131 -11.11 -1.67 0.91
C TRP A 131 -9.70 -1.50 0.31
N ALA A 132 -9.04 -2.59 -0.04
CA ALA A 132 -7.79 -2.53 -0.79
C ALA A 132 -7.99 -1.83 -2.16
N ALA A 133 -9.10 -2.11 -2.84
CA ALA A 133 -9.44 -1.45 -4.11
C ALA A 133 -9.69 0.05 -3.94
N GLU A 134 -10.47 0.45 -2.93
CA GLU A 134 -10.69 1.86 -2.62
C GLU A 134 -9.37 2.60 -2.35
N SER A 135 -8.53 2.01 -1.49
CA SER A 135 -7.28 2.63 -1.07
C SER A 135 -6.22 2.68 -2.17
N SER A 136 -6.32 1.85 -3.21
CA SER A 136 -5.33 1.78 -4.28
C SER A 136 -5.27 3.03 -5.16
N ALA A 137 -6.32 3.85 -5.11
CA ALA A 137 -6.45 5.04 -5.94
C ALA A 137 -5.73 6.29 -5.37
N THR A 138 -5.20 6.22 -4.16
CA THR A 138 -4.54 7.38 -3.52
C THR A 138 -3.11 7.03 -3.09
N SER A 139 -2.16 7.90 -3.43
CA SER A 139 -0.77 7.76 -2.95
C SER A 139 -0.65 7.94 -1.43
N VAL A 140 -1.62 8.60 -0.80
CA VAL A 140 -1.63 8.90 0.64
C VAL A 140 -2.00 7.69 1.50
N VAL A 141 -2.72 6.70 0.95
CA VAL A 141 -3.22 5.52 1.70
C VAL A 141 -2.70 4.18 1.16
N THR A 142 -1.55 4.20 0.50
CA THR A 142 -0.93 2.98 -0.06
C THR A 142 -0.73 1.90 0.99
N GLY A 143 -0.37 2.29 2.22
CA GLY A 143 -0.25 1.38 3.34
C GLY A 143 -1.54 0.62 3.63
N PHE A 144 -2.69 1.28 3.53
CA PHE A 144 -3.99 0.64 3.71
C PHE A 144 -4.30 -0.37 2.61
N ALA A 145 -3.95 -0.08 1.35
CA ALA A 145 -4.14 -1.03 0.26
C ALA A 145 -3.34 -2.32 0.48
N ALA A 146 -2.06 -2.19 0.84
CA ALA A 146 -1.18 -3.31 1.11
C ALA A 146 -1.65 -4.13 2.34
N MET A 147 -1.94 -3.47 3.46
CA MET A 147 -2.44 -4.12 4.67
C MET A 147 -3.79 -4.81 4.46
N SER A 148 -4.72 -4.15 3.77
CA SER A 148 -6.04 -4.72 3.49
C SER A 148 -5.95 -5.93 2.57
N ALA A 149 -5.08 -5.91 1.58
CA ALA A 149 -4.82 -7.05 0.71
C ALA A 149 -4.21 -8.23 1.50
N ALA A 150 -3.22 -7.97 2.37
CA ALA A 150 -2.65 -9.00 3.23
C ALA A 150 -3.70 -9.58 4.19
N ARG A 151 -4.57 -8.74 4.75
CA ARG A 151 -5.66 -9.17 5.63
C ARG A 151 -6.67 -10.04 4.90
N ALA A 152 -7.11 -9.63 3.71
CA ALA A 152 -8.03 -10.41 2.88
C ALA A 152 -7.47 -11.81 2.58
N ALA A 153 -6.20 -11.91 2.21
CA ALA A 153 -5.54 -13.19 1.95
C ALA A 153 -5.50 -14.09 3.20
N THR A 154 -5.26 -13.50 4.38
CA THR A 154 -5.21 -14.27 5.63
C THR A 154 -6.58 -14.75 6.09
N ASP A 155 -7.61 -13.90 5.97
CA ASP A 155 -8.97 -14.28 6.36
C ASP A 155 -9.54 -15.40 5.49
N LEU A 156 -9.15 -15.42 4.21
CA LEU A 156 -9.51 -16.53 3.29
C LEU A 156 -8.85 -17.84 3.70
N ALA A 157 -7.60 -17.83 4.12
CA ALA A 157 -6.84 -19.02 4.49
C ALA A 157 -7.39 -19.72 5.75
N GLY A 158 -8.19 -19.01 6.55
CA GLY A 158 -8.72 -19.53 7.81
C GLY A 158 -7.71 -19.51 8.96
N LYS A 159 -8.23 -19.69 10.19
CA LYS A 159 -7.44 -19.48 11.43
C LYS A 159 -6.25 -20.43 11.59
N SER A 160 -6.33 -21.64 11.06
CA SER A 160 -5.28 -22.66 11.22
C SER A 160 -4.01 -22.40 10.39
N VAL A 161 -4.14 -21.75 9.24
CA VAL A 161 -3.03 -21.42 8.33
C VAL A 161 -2.79 -19.89 8.22
N TRP A 162 -3.39 -19.15 9.13
CA TRP A 162 -3.37 -17.67 9.13
C TRP A 162 -1.95 -17.07 9.22
N PRO A 163 -1.02 -17.60 10.06
CA PRO A 163 0.34 -17.08 10.13
C PRO A 163 1.10 -17.25 8.82
N GLU A 164 1.02 -18.42 8.20
CA GLU A 164 1.71 -18.75 6.94
C GLU A 164 1.18 -17.92 5.78
N ALA A 165 -0.14 -17.79 5.67
CA ALA A 165 -0.78 -16.99 4.62
C ALA A 165 -0.40 -15.50 4.75
N LYS A 166 -0.35 -14.98 5.98
CA LYS A 166 0.11 -13.62 6.24
C LYS A 166 1.56 -13.42 5.80
N VAL A 167 2.44 -14.31 6.23
CA VAL A 167 3.86 -14.25 5.88
C VAL A 167 4.06 -14.32 4.37
N ALA A 168 3.35 -15.21 3.67
CA ALA A 168 3.44 -15.33 2.22
C ALA A 168 2.96 -14.05 1.50
N ALA A 169 1.84 -13.47 1.93
CA ALA A 169 1.31 -12.23 1.35
C ALA A 169 2.27 -11.05 1.59
N MET A 170 2.79 -10.90 2.80
CA MET A 170 3.75 -9.85 3.13
C MET A 170 5.06 -10.02 2.36
N TYR A 171 5.55 -11.26 2.23
CA TYR A 171 6.75 -11.54 1.45
C TYR A 171 6.57 -11.17 -0.03
N ALA A 172 5.45 -11.52 -0.63
CA ALA A 172 5.15 -11.15 -2.01
C ALA A 172 5.10 -9.63 -2.19
N GLN A 173 4.51 -8.91 -1.24
CA GLN A 173 4.46 -7.45 -1.25
C GLN A 173 5.87 -6.83 -1.06
N GLU A 174 6.71 -7.40 -0.21
CA GLU A 174 8.10 -6.96 -0.02
C GLU A 174 8.93 -7.16 -1.29
N VAL A 175 8.84 -8.32 -1.93
CA VAL A 175 9.51 -8.59 -3.21
C VAL A 175 9.08 -7.56 -4.25
N LYS A 176 7.79 -7.28 -4.37
CA LYS A 176 7.27 -6.27 -5.31
C LYS A 176 7.71 -4.86 -4.96
N PHE A 177 7.76 -4.52 -3.67
CA PHE A 177 8.28 -3.24 -3.19
C PHE A 177 9.74 -3.04 -3.62
N ARG A 178 10.58 -4.05 -3.39
CA ARG A 178 11.99 -4.01 -3.82
C ARG A 178 12.10 -3.87 -5.34
N GLU A 179 11.33 -4.62 -6.11
CA GLU A 179 11.32 -4.53 -7.57
C GLU A 179 10.98 -3.13 -8.07
N MET A 180 9.96 -2.50 -7.51
CA MET A 180 9.44 -1.22 -7.99
C MET A 180 10.22 -0.02 -7.46
N PHE A 181 10.76 -0.08 -6.25
CA PHE A 181 11.36 1.05 -5.56
C PHE A 181 12.87 0.94 -5.34
N CYS A 182 13.47 -0.24 -5.51
CA CYS A 182 14.90 -0.35 -5.71
C CYS A 182 15.17 0.22 -7.11
N GLY A 183 15.71 1.42 -7.20
CA GLY A 183 16.10 1.98 -8.50
C GLY A 183 16.89 0.94 -9.27
N ALA A 184 16.54 0.67 -10.53
CA ALA A 184 17.32 -0.20 -11.38
C ALA A 184 18.79 0.22 -11.23
N MET A 185 19.62 -0.65 -10.68
CA MET A 185 21.05 -0.47 -10.80
C MET A 185 21.30 -0.41 -12.30
N LYS A 186 21.61 0.80 -12.79
CA LYS A 186 22.04 0.97 -14.17
C LYS A 186 23.29 0.11 -14.30
N SER A 187 23.12 -1.02 -14.97
CA SER A 187 24.23 -1.81 -15.54
C SER A 187 24.96 -0.99 -16.60
#